data_8e4c93ead4b680ebd85649e224f87fac
#
_entry.id   8e4c93ead4b680ebd85649e224f87fac
#
_cell.length_a   1.000
_cell.length_b   1.000
_cell.length_c   1.000
_cell.angle_alpha   90.00
_cell.angle_beta   90.00
_cell.angle_gamma   90.00
#
_symmetry.space_group_name_H-M   'P 1'
#
loop_
_entity.id
_entity.type
_entity.pdbx_description
1 polymer ?
#
loop_
_entity_poly.entity_id
_entity_poly.type
_entity_poly.pdbx_seq_one_letter_code
_entity_poly.pdbx_strand_id
1 'polypeptide(L)'
;NWNNDTLTCEAGVLLAHAQEAARAGNRLFPLSIAAEGSAEMGGVISTNAGGTAVLRYGNMRSLVLGLEVVLPDGRIWNGLRGLRKDNSGYDLKHWFIGAEGTLGIITAAVLRLFPLPKVSATAWVGVPNPGAAVALLGLIKSRCGDRLTAFELVARPALQLVLQHIPGSHDPLSTPSPWQVLMELDDSDPGCGLQTLLEETLFDALSEGLVSDAAVAKSQPQAGSLWALREQIAEAQRLEGVSIKHDISVPVDRIPELIDRATTQLEKNYPGVRLICFGHVGDGNLHFNLSKPDRSSNDDFVRETAAVNRIVHDVVMNLGGSISAEHGIGQLKVDELSHYKDPLELELMRSLKHALDPMGLMNPGKIFLGSDPWGGQTPPRV
;
A
#
# COMPACT_ATOMS: atom_id res chain seq x y z
N ASN A 1 19.90 8.78 16.14
CA ASN A 1 21.29 9.04 15.74
C ASN A 1 21.30 9.75 14.37
N TRP A 2 21.36 11.08 14.40
CA TRP A 2 21.24 11.93 13.22
C TRP A 2 22.40 11.78 12.21
N ASN A 3 23.60 11.45 12.71
CA ASN A 3 24.78 11.26 11.84
C ASN A 3 24.72 9.95 11.05
N ASN A 4 23.92 8.99 11.50
CA ASN A 4 23.71 7.72 10.81
C ASN A 4 22.35 7.64 10.10
N ASP A 5 21.54 8.71 10.18
CA ASP A 5 20.16 8.76 9.68
C ASP A 5 19.33 7.58 10.20
N THR A 6 19.33 7.40 11.53
CA THR A 6 18.58 6.30 12.16
C THR A 6 17.79 6.79 13.38
N LEU A 7 16.65 6.15 13.59
CA LEU A 7 15.82 6.27 14.78
C LEU A 7 15.61 4.87 15.38
N THR A 8 15.92 4.71 16.66
CA THR A 8 15.57 3.49 17.39
C THR A 8 14.35 3.76 18.25
N CYS A 9 13.36 2.89 18.15
CA CYS A 9 12.13 3.00 18.95
C CYS A 9 11.61 1.62 19.38
N GLU A 10 10.83 1.60 20.45
CA GLU A 10 10.09 0.42 20.91
C GLU A 10 8.86 0.19 20.02
N ALA A 11 8.38 -1.07 20.00
CA ALA A 11 7.29 -1.50 19.14
C ALA A 11 5.94 -0.82 19.42
N GLY A 12 5.70 -0.40 20.67
CA GLY A 12 4.48 0.32 21.09
C GLY A 12 4.49 1.83 20.79
N VAL A 13 5.54 2.37 20.17
CA VAL A 13 5.57 3.77 19.75
C VAL A 13 4.60 3.97 18.58
N LEU A 14 3.75 4.99 18.66
CA LEU A 14 2.86 5.36 17.56
C LEU A 14 3.65 5.86 16.35
N LEU A 15 3.21 5.51 15.15
CA LEU A 15 3.83 5.95 13.90
C LEU A 15 3.98 7.48 13.85
N ALA A 16 2.93 8.22 14.20
CA ALA A 16 2.97 9.68 14.24
C ALA A 16 4.08 10.22 15.18
N HIS A 17 4.31 9.58 16.33
CA HIS A 17 5.38 9.99 17.25
C HIS A 17 6.77 9.71 16.66
N ALA A 18 6.94 8.58 15.95
CA ALA A 18 8.21 8.28 15.26
C ALA A 18 8.51 9.31 14.16
N GLN A 19 7.49 9.71 13.41
CA GLN A 19 7.59 10.75 12.38
C GLN A 19 7.92 12.12 12.98
N GLU A 20 7.27 12.50 14.09
CA GLU A 20 7.52 13.76 14.79
C GLU A 20 8.95 13.81 15.35
N ALA A 21 9.41 12.72 15.97
CA ALA A 21 10.78 12.62 16.45
C ALA A 21 11.81 12.74 15.30
N ALA A 22 11.53 12.16 14.14
CA ALA A 22 12.38 12.34 12.97
C ALA A 22 12.41 13.78 12.47
N ARG A 23 11.24 14.45 12.38
CA ARG A 23 11.11 15.85 11.98
C ARG A 23 11.85 16.79 12.93
N ALA A 24 11.80 16.55 14.23
CA ALA A 24 12.54 17.29 15.24
C ALA A 24 14.08 17.24 15.01
N GLY A 25 14.56 16.12 14.41
CA GLY A 25 15.94 15.96 13.98
C GLY A 25 16.23 16.43 12.55
N ASN A 26 15.31 17.15 11.91
CA ASN A 26 15.39 17.55 10.50
C ASN A 26 15.56 16.34 9.56
N ARG A 27 14.81 15.27 9.86
CA ARG A 27 14.77 14.02 9.09
C ARG A 27 13.33 13.63 8.77
N LEU A 28 13.18 12.80 7.76
CA LEU A 28 11.93 12.17 7.37
C LEU A 28 11.95 10.68 7.73
N PHE A 29 10.90 10.22 8.40
CA PHE A 29 10.49 8.82 8.38
C PHE A 29 9.31 8.69 7.41
N PRO A 30 9.48 8.08 6.22
CA PRO A 30 8.59 8.30 5.07
C PRO A 30 7.38 7.36 5.01
N LEU A 31 7.09 6.57 6.05
CA LEU A 31 5.88 5.75 6.07
C LEU A 31 4.67 6.65 6.26
N SER A 32 3.72 6.64 5.33
CA SER A 32 2.45 7.38 5.42
C SER A 32 1.27 6.46 5.09
N ILE A 33 0.43 6.22 6.09
CA ILE A 33 -0.75 5.35 6.02
C ILE A 33 -1.94 6.05 6.67
N ALA A 34 -3.16 5.65 6.34
CA ALA A 34 -4.38 6.27 6.87
C ALA A 34 -4.50 6.22 8.42
N ALA A 35 -3.81 5.28 9.07
CA ALA A 35 -3.89 5.03 10.52
C ALA A 35 -2.70 5.60 11.32
N GLU A 36 -1.98 6.61 10.82
CA GLU A 36 -0.75 7.15 11.46
C GLU A 36 -0.92 7.48 12.95
N GLY A 37 -2.06 8.03 13.33
CA GLY A 37 -2.33 8.44 14.71
C GLY A 37 -2.59 7.30 15.70
N SER A 38 -2.81 6.08 15.23
CA SER A 38 -3.14 4.92 16.08
C SER A 38 -2.30 3.68 15.79
N ALA A 39 -1.61 3.61 14.67
CA ALA A 39 -0.76 2.49 14.30
C ALA A 39 0.53 2.49 15.12
N GLU A 40 0.86 1.35 15.72
CA GLU A 40 2.09 1.13 16.47
C GLU A 40 3.20 0.56 15.58
N MET A 41 4.45 0.90 15.88
CA MET A 41 5.61 0.49 15.09
C MET A 41 5.74 -1.02 14.95
N GLY A 42 5.48 -1.79 16.00
CA GLY A 42 5.49 -3.25 15.96
C GLY A 42 4.46 -3.82 14.98
N GLY A 43 3.27 -3.20 14.94
CA GLY A 43 2.19 -3.57 14.02
C GLY A 43 2.56 -3.31 12.56
N VAL A 44 2.98 -2.09 12.22
CA VAL A 44 3.32 -1.72 10.85
C VAL A 44 4.54 -2.49 10.30
N ILE A 45 5.48 -2.88 11.19
CA ILE A 45 6.60 -3.75 10.80
C ILE A 45 6.10 -5.18 10.58
N SER A 46 5.26 -5.70 11.47
CA SER A 46 4.76 -7.08 11.40
C SER A 46 3.88 -7.32 10.17
N THR A 47 3.21 -6.28 9.65
CA THR A 47 2.42 -6.34 8.41
C THR A 47 3.21 -5.90 7.17
N ASN A 48 4.46 -5.46 7.35
CA ASN A 48 5.25 -4.86 6.27
C ASN A 48 4.49 -3.72 5.57
N ALA A 49 3.94 -2.80 6.36
CA ALA A 49 3.09 -1.73 5.85
C ALA A 49 3.76 -0.92 4.73
N GLY A 50 2.97 -0.56 3.75
CA GLY A 50 3.34 0.30 2.62
C GLY A 50 2.85 1.72 2.81
N GLY A 51 2.06 2.23 1.85
CA GLY A 51 1.46 3.56 1.86
C GLY A 51 1.89 4.41 0.68
N THR A 52 1.60 5.70 0.72
CA THR A 52 1.69 6.60 -0.44
C THR A 52 3.12 6.86 -0.94
N ALA A 53 4.14 6.71 -0.08
CA ALA A 53 5.53 7.03 -0.41
C ALA A 53 6.42 5.81 -0.77
N VAL A 54 5.81 4.63 -0.93
CA VAL A 54 6.52 3.38 -1.27
C VAL A 54 7.31 3.49 -2.56
N LEU A 55 6.78 4.23 -3.53
CA LEU A 55 7.42 4.42 -4.83
C LEU A 55 8.86 4.94 -4.71
N ARG A 56 9.13 5.84 -3.77
CA ARG A 56 10.45 6.43 -3.53
C ARG A 56 11.24 5.73 -2.44
N TYR A 57 10.59 5.35 -1.35
CA TYR A 57 11.29 4.95 -0.12
C TYR A 57 11.15 3.47 0.20
N GLY A 58 10.27 2.75 -0.50
CA GLY A 58 9.93 1.37 -0.20
C GLY A 58 8.96 1.25 0.99
N ASN A 59 8.52 0.03 1.26
CA ASN A 59 7.70 -0.34 2.40
C ASN A 59 8.54 -0.54 3.67
N MET A 60 7.91 -0.96 4.79
CA MET A 60 8.61 -1.15 6.07
C MET A 60 9.85 -2.05 5.98
N ARG A 61 9.85 -3.07 5.12
CA ARG A 61 11.01 -3.96 4.88
C ARG A 61 12.25 -3.19 4.44
N SER A 62 12.09 -2.14 3.65
CA SER A 62 13.17 -1.26 3.19
C SER A 62 13.58 -0.21 4.24
N LEU A 63 12.67 0.10 5.17
CA LEU A 63 12.85 1.13 6.18
C LEU A 63 13.43 0.61 7.50
N VAL A 64 13.43 -0.71 7.73
CA VAL A 64 13.96 -1.33 8.96
C VAL A 64 15.40 -1.78 8.74
N LEU A 65 16.31 -1.29 9.59
CA LEU A 65 17.72 -1.66 9.59
C LEU A 65 18.04 -2.76 10.62
N GLY A 66 17.31 -2.82 11.72
CA GLY A 66 17.51 -3.82 12.77
C GLY A 66 16.25 -4.03 13.60
N LEU A 67 16.15 -5.18 14.23
CA LEU A 67 15.04 -5.56 15.10
C LEU A 67 15.52 -6.17 16.40
N GLU A 68 14.73 -5.99 17.47
CA GLU A 68 14.74 -6.84 18.64
C GLU A 68 13.44 -7.66 18.65
N VAL A 69 13.56 -8.96 18.89
CA VAL A 69 12.43 -9.90 18.81
C VAL A 69 12.48 -10.88 19.97
N VAL A 70 11.35 -11.06 20.65
CA VAL A 70 11.13 -12.17 21.59
C VAL A 70 10.68 -13.39 20.78
N LEU A 71 11.47 -14.47 20.87
CA LEU A 71 11.19 -15.73 20.22
C LEU A 71 10.17 -16.57 20.99
N PRO A 72 9.53 -17.58 20.38
CA PRO A 72 8.53 -18.43 21.04
C PRO A 72 9.03 -19.16 22.29
N ASP A 73 10.32 -19.43 22.39
CA ASP A 73 10.97 -20.07 23.55
C ASP A 73 11.39 -19.06 24.65
N GLY A 74 11.05 -17.78 24.50
CA GLY A 74 11.34 -16.70 25.44
C GLY A 74 12.72 -16.07 25.29
N ARG A 75 13.59 -16.57 24.42
CA ARG A 75 14.87 -15.91 24.15
C ARG A 75 14.64 -14.59 23.42
N ILE A 76 15.49 -13.61 23.71
CA ILE A 76 15.48 -12.31 23.04
C ILE A 76 16.61 -12.28 22.02
N TRP A 77 16.25 -12.15 20.74
CA TRP A 77 17.21 -11.85 19.69
C TRP A 77 17.36 -10.33 19.56
N ASN A 78 18.55 -9.85 19.94
CA ASN A 78 18.89 -8.43 19.79
C ASN A 78 19.71 -8.24 18.50
N GLY A 79 19.01 -7.82 17.45
CA GLY A 79 19.56 -7.42 16.16
C GLY A 79 19.44 -5.91 15.90
N LEU A 80 19.42 -5.08 16.94
CA LEU A 80 19.30 -3.61 16.83
C LEU A 80 20.59 -2.97 16.28
N ARG A 81 20.92 -3.31 15.03
CA ARG A 81 22.08 -2.79 14.31
C ARG A 81 21.62 -1.79 13.26
N GLY A 82 22.17 -0.56 13.29
CA GLY A 82 21.91 0.47 12.28
C GLY A 82 22.81 0.36 11.06
N LEU A 83 23.23 -0.85 10.67
CA LEU A 83 24.12 -1.08 9.55
C LEU A 83 23.35 -1.09 8.22
N ARG A 84 23.92 -0.43 7.20
CA ARG A 84 23.41 -0.48 5.82
C ARG A 84 23.96 -1.66 5.02
N LYS A 85 25.07 -2.27 5.48
CA LYS A 85 25.71 -3.44 4.87
C LYS A 85 26.10 -4.39 5.99
N ASP A 86 25.55 -5.60 5.96
CA ASP A 86 25.93 -6.71 6.84
C ASP A 86 25.72 -8.02 6.06
N ASN A 87 26.79 -8.60 5.56
CA ASN A 87 26.80 -9.88 4.86
C ASN A 87 27.40 -11.01 5.73
N SER A 88 27.31 -10.90 7.06
CA SER A 88 27.85 -11.89 7.99
C SER A 88 26.94 -13.09 8.24
N GLY A 89 25.99 -13.36 7.36
CA GLY A 89 25.04 -14.47 7.41
C GLY A 89 23.68 -14.11 6.85
N TYR A 90 22.67 -14.89 7.21
CA TYR A 90 21.28 -14.60 6.83
C TYR A 90 20.78 -13.32 7.50
N ASP A 91 20.08 -12.50 6.76
CA ASP A 91 19.48 -11.28 7.29
C ASP A 91 18.14 -11.60 8.00
N LEU A 92 18.25 -11.98 9.26
CA LEU A 92 17.15 -12.53 10.06
C LEU A 92 15.97 -11.56 10.26
N LYS A 93 16.18 -10.23 10.22
CA LYS A 93 15.08 -9.29 10.38
C LYS A 93 13.96 -9.50 9.34
N HIS A 94 14.34 -9.96 8.14
CA HIS A 94 13.37 -10.21 7.06
C HIS A 94 12.43 -11.39 7.31
N TRP A 95 12.71 -12.26 8.29
CA TRP A 95 11.81 -13.33 8.71
C TRP A 95 10.63 -12.80 9.53
N PHE A 96 10.84 -11.71 10.28
CA PHE A 96 9.82 -11.15 11.18
C PHE A 96 9.01 -10.02 10.53
N ILE A 97 9.60 -9.30 9.56
CA ILE A 97 8.92 -8.23 8.84
C ILE A 97 7.89 -8.84 7.88
N GLY A 98 6.60 -8.51 8.07
CA GLY A 98 5.51 -9.07 7.29
C GLY A 98 5.10 -10.49 7.71
N ALA A 99 5.61 -10.99 8.85
CA ALA A 99 5.21 -12.29 9.41
C ALA A 99 3.94 -12.23 10.27
N GLU A 100 3.33 -11.08 10.41
CA GLU A 100 2.08 -10.88 11.18
C GLU A 100 2.16 -11.43 12.61
N GLY A 101 3.34 -11.36 13.26
CA GLY A 101 3.56 -11.86 14.61
C GLY A 101 3.57 -13.38 14.75
N THR A 102 3.56 -14.14 13.64
CA THR A 102 3.49 -15.62 13.68
C THR A 102 4.83 -16.30 13.96
N LEU A 103 5.95 -15.58 13.89
CA LEU A 103 7.30 -16.13 14.10
C LEU A 103 7.98 -15.61 15.38
N GLY A 104 7.47 -14.53 15.97
CA GLY A 104 8.01 -13.88 17.16
C GLY A 104 7.34 -12.54 17.39
N ILE A 105 7.66 -11.91 18.53
CA ILE A 105 7.10 -10.60 18.93
C ILE A 105 8.18 -9.55 18.80
N ILE A 106 8.00 -8.59 17.89
CA ILE A 106 8.89 -7.44 17.72
C ILE A 106 8.71 -6.53 18.93
N THR A 107 9.81 -6.17 19.59
CA THR A 107 9.83 -5.30 20.79
C THR A 107 10.49 -3.96 20.52
N ALA A 108 11.46 -3.90 19.60
CA ALA A 108 12.10 -2.66 19.19
C ALA A 108 12.63 -2.75 17.75
N ALA A 109 12.85 -1.59 17.13
CA ALA A 109 13.37 -1.49 15.78
C ALA A 109 14.34 -0.31 15.61
N VAL A 110 15.31 -0.47 14.71
CA VAL A 110 16.13 0.62 14.17
C VAL A 110 15.58 0.97 12.80
N LEU A 111 15.09 2.19 12.65
CA LEU A 111 14.47 2.73 11.46
C LEU A 111 15.47 3.56 10.66
N ARG A 112 15.39 3.45 9.33
CA ARG A 112 16.12 4.30 8.41
C ARG A 112 15.38 5.63 8.23
N LEU A 113 16.13 6.71 8.35
CA LEU A 113 15.65 8.07 8.09
C LEU A 113 16.23 8.60 6.78
N PHE A 114 15.58 9.64 6.28
CA PHE A 114 15.97 10.35 5.06
C PHE A 114 16.05 11.87 5.33
N PRO A 115 16.73 12.64 4.48
CA PRO A 115 16.64 14.09 4.55
C PRO A 115 15.19 14.55 4.45
N LEU A 116 14.80 15.52 5.28
CA LEU A 116 13.47 16.11 5.21
C LEU A 116 13.34 16.91 3.90
N PRO A 117 12.34 16.67 3.05
CA PRO A 117 12.06 17.48 1.89
C PRO A 117 11.83 18.95 2.29
N LYS A 118 12.36 19.88 1.50
CA LYS A 118 12.20 21.33 1.70
C LYS A 118 11.25 21.95 0.70
N VAL A 119 10.99 21.25 -0.39
CA VAL A 119 10.07 21.65 -1.44
C VAL A 119 9.32 20.44 -1.94
N SER A 120 8.02 20.62 -2.17
CA SER A 120 7.13 19.64 -2.77
C SER A 120 6.34 20.29 -3.91
N ALA A 121 6.05 19.53 -4.95
CA ALA A 121 5.17 19.93 -6.05
C ALA A 121 4.10 18.87 -6.25
N THR A 122 2.84 19.28 -6.10
CA THR A 122 1.68 18.37 -6.13
C THR A 122 0.76 18.75 -7.28
N ALA A 123 0.31 17.77 -8.05
CA ALA A 123 -0.65 17.97 -9.13
C ALA A 123 -1.76 16.92 -9.10
N TRP A 124 -2.94 17.34 -9.56
CA TRP A 124 -4.10 16.49 -9.85
C TRP A 124 -4.41 16.60 -11.34
N VAL A 125 -4.41 15.49 -12.05
CA VAL A 125 -4.59 15.51 -13.51
C VAL A 125 -5.67 14.52 -13.94
N GLY A 126 -6.38 14.88 -15.02
CA GLY A 126 -7.34 14.00 -15.68
C GLY A 126 -6.65 13.17 -16.74
N VAL A 127 -6.94 11.86 -16.80
CA VAL A 127 -6.44 10.95 -17.83
C VAL A 127 -7.61 10.19 -18.48
N PRO A 128 -7.52 9.86 -19.79
CA PRO A 128 -8.63 9.23 -20.50
C PRO A 128 -8.87 7.77 -20.11
N ASN A 129 -7.85 7.07 -19.62
CA ASN A 129 -7.93 5.65 -19.24
C ASN A 129 -6.72 5.25 -18.38
N PRO A 130 -6.73 4.06 -17.74
CA PRO A 130 -5.61 3.57 -16.93
C PRO A 130 -4.31 3.38 -17.71
N GLY A 131 -4.38 3.07 -19.00
CA GLY A 131 -3.19 2.97 -19.88
C GLY A 131 -2.45 4.31 -20.02
N ALA A 132 -3.19 5.41 -20.18
CA ALA A 132 -2.64 6.75 -20.18
C ALA A 132 -2.01 7.11 -18.81
N ALA A 133 -2.59 6.67 -17.69
CA ALA A 133 -1.97 6.85 -16.37
C ALA A 133 -0.62 6.11 -16.25
N VAL A 134 -0.53 4.88 -16.75
CA VAL A 134 0.73 4.11 -16.75
C VAL A 134 1.77 4.76 -17.67
N ALA A 135 1.37 5.25 -18.85
CA ALA A 135 2.26 5.98 -19.75
C ALA A 135 2.76 7.30 -19.12
N LEU A 136 1.86 8.05 -18.46
CA LEU A 136 2.19 9.27 -17.71
C LEU A 136 3.20 8.97 -16.60
N LEU A 137 3.02 7.88 -15.85
CA LEU A 137 4.00 7.45 -14.83
C LEU A 137 5.39 7.25 -15.44
N GLY A 138 5.47 6.61 -16.61
CA GLY A 138 6.72 6.43 -17.35
C GLY A 138 7.38 7.76 -17.72
N LEU A 139 6.60 8.72 -18.23
CA LEU A 139 7.06 10.07 -18.58
C LEU A 139 7.59 10.81 -17.32
N ILE A 140 6.81 10.84 -16.23
CA ILE A 140 7.21 11.48 -14.97
C ILE A 140 8.48 10.85 -14.41
N LYS A 141 8.58 9.50 -14.35
CA LYS A 141 9.80 8.81 -13.91
C LYS A 141 11.03 9.19 -14.76
N SER A 142 10.88 9.32 -16.08
CA SER A 142 11.99 9.66 -16.97
C SER A 142 12.48 11.09 -16.82
N ARG A 143 11.58 12.04 -16.48
CA ARG A 143 11.89 13.46 -16.33
C ARG A 143 12.28 13.86 -14.91
N CYS A 144 11.59 13.30 -13.92
CA CYS A 144 11.72 13.70 -12.52
C CYS A 144 12.60 12.75 -11.70
N GLY A 145 12.83 11.51 -12.17
CA GLY A 145 13.67 10.52 -11.48
C GLY A 145 13.16 10.20 -10.07
N ASP A 146 14.09 10.11 -9.13
CA ASP A 146 13.82 9.77 -7.72
C ASP A 146 13.05 10.86 -6.94
N ARG A 147 12.70 11.99 -7.57
CA ARG A 147 11.87 13.02 -6.95
C ARG A 147 10.40 12.62 -6.85
N LEU A 148 9.94 11.67 -7.68
CA LEU A 148 8.57 11.18 -7.62
C LEU A 148 8.34 10.38 -6.34
N THR A 149 7.55 10.95 -5.42
CA THR A 149 7.25 10.36 -4.12
C THR A 149 5.95 9.56 -4.15
N ALA A 150 4.90 10.11 -4.77
CA ALA A 150 3.59 9.48 -4.83
C ALA A 150 2.98 9.58 -6.24
N PHE A 151 2.23 8.54 -6.64
CA PHE A 151 1.49 8.50 -7.91
C PHE A 151 0.23 7.64 -7.74
N GLU A 152 -0.91 8.32 -7.53
CA GLU A 152 -2.16 7.74 -7.09
C GLU A 152 -3.19 7.79 -8.21
N LEU A 153 -3.76 6.64 -8.57
CA LEU A 153 -4.88 6.56 -9.53
C LEU A 153 -6.19 6.67 -8.78
N VAL A 154 -7.14 7.41 -9.35
CA VAL A 154 -8.50 7.56 -8.81
C VAL A 154 -9.52 7.45 -9.95
N ALA A 155 -10.41 6.47 -9.88
CA ALA A 155 -11.54 6.38 -10.81
C ALA A 155 -12.58 7.47 -10.52
N ARG A 156 -13.23 7.95 -11.56
CA ARG A 156 -14.28 8.99 -11.42
C ARG A 156 -15.37 8.66 -10.37
N PRO A 157 -15.89 7.42 -10.28
CA PRO A 157 -16.85 7.06 -9.24
C PRO A 157 -16.28 7.23 -7.81
N ALA A 158 -14.98 6.97 -7.59
CA ALA A 158 -14.35 7.17 -6.29
C ALA A 158 -14.29 8.65 -5.90
N LEU A 159 -13.90 9.53 -6.83
CA LEU A 159 -13.93 10.98 -6.62
C LEU A 159 -15.36 11.47 -6.38
N GLN A 160 -16.34 10.96 -7.13
CA GLN A 160 -17.75 11.36 -6.97
C GLN A 160 -18.28 11.07 -5.55
N LEU A 161 -17.90 9.96 -4.93
CA LEU A 161 -18.27 9.68 -3.54
C LEU A 161 -17.71 10.73 -2.58
N VAL A 162 -16.47 11.16 -2.77
CA VAL A 162 -15.87 12.22 -1.94
C VAL A 162 -16.63 13.53 -2.13
N LEU A 163 -16.90 13.93 -3.37
CA LEU A 163 -17.65 15.17 -3.67
C LEU A 163 -19.07 15.14 -3.11
N GLN A 164 -19.69 13.97 -3.01
CA GLN A 164 -21.04 13.78 -2.49
C GLN A 164 -21.10 13.77 -0.96
N HIS A 165 -20.17 13.08 -0.30
CA HIS A 165 -20.27 12.77 1.13
C HIS A 165 -19.39 13.64 2.01
N ILE A 166 -18.35 14.29 1.46
CA ILE A 166 -17.39 15.06 2.24
C ILE A 166 -17.62 16.56 2.03
N PRO A 167 -18.13 17.28 3.03
CA PRO A 167 -18.41 18.70 2.91
C PRO A 167 -17.17 19.52 2.55
N GLY A 168 -17.33 20.48 1.64
CA GLY A 168 -16.24 21.37 1.22
C GLY A 168 -15.30 20.78 0.17
N SER A 169 -15.51 19.54 -0.27
CA SER A 169 -14.76 18.93 -1.38
C SER A 169 -15.22 19.52 -2.72
N HIS A 170 -14.27 19.81 -3.60
CA HIS A 170 -14.51 20.33 -4.94
C HIS A 170 -13.66 19.59 -5.96
N ASP A 171 -14.23 19.38 -7.17
CA ASP A 171 -13.44 18.83 -8.29
C ASP A 171 -12.38 19.85 -8.70
N PRO A 172 -11.09 19.51 -8.67
CA PRO A 172 -10.05 20.47 -9.02
C PRO A 172 -9.91 20.69 -10.53
N LEU A 173 -10.51 19.83 -11.36
CA LEU A 173 -10.44 19.92 -12.82
C LEU A 173 -11.65 20.68 -13.40
N SER A 174 -11.39 21.45 -14.44
CA SER A 174 -12.43 22.17 -15.17
C SER A 174 -13.27 21.25 -16.03
N THR A 175 -12.67 20.14 -16.51
CA THR A 175 -13.33 19.12 -17.34
C THR A 175 -13.34 17.78 -16.62
N PRO A 176 -14.51 17.17 -16.38
CA PRO A 176 -14.58 15.85 -15.78
C PRO A 176 -13.84 14.80 -16.62
N SER A 177 -12.95 14.04 -15.99
CA SER A 177 -12.23 12.93 -16.61
C SER A 177 -12.68 11.60 -16.03
N PRO A 178 -12.68 10.49 -16.78
CA PRO A 178 -13.07 9.17 -16.28
C PRO A 178 -12.09 8.63 -15.23
N TRP A 179 -10.84 9.04 -15.31
CA TRP A 179 -9.77 8.70 -14.38
C TRP A 179 -8.95 9.93 -14.03
N GLN A 180 -8.44 9.96 -12.82
CA GLN A 180 -7.58 11.02 -12.32
C GLN A 180 -6.28 10.42 -11.76
N VAL A 181 -5.23 11.24 -11.73
CA VAL A 181 -3.99 10.92 -11.07
C VAL A 181 -3.61 12.08 -10.14
N LEU A 182 -3.39 11.76 -8.86
CA LEU A 182 -2.69 12.63 -7.93
C LEU A 182 -1.21 12.23 -7.93
N MET A 183 -0.31 13.20 -8.09
CA MET A 183 1.13 12.96 -8.02
C MET A 183 1.82 14.00 -7.15
N GLU A 184 2.91 13.57 -6.52
CA GLU A 184 3.76 14.45 -5.72
C GLU A 184 5.24 14.20 -5.98
N LEU A 185 5.97 15.29 -6.16
CA LEU A 185 7.42 15.32 -6.25
C LEU A 185 7.98 16.02 -5.01
N ASP A 186 9.07 15.51 -4.47
CA ASP A 186 9.78 16.08 -3.33
C ASP A 186 11.27 16.27 -3.60
N ASP A 187 11.83 17.37 -3.10
CA ASP A 187 13.28 17.58 -3.12
C ASP A 187 13.78 18.25 -1.83
N SER A 188 15.02 17.96 -1.47
CA SER A 188 15.73 18.62 -0.34
C SER A 188 16.38 19.95 -0.73
N ASP A 189 16.52 20.24 -2.02
CA ASP A 189 17.00 21.52 -2.55
C ASP A 189 15.82 22.41 -2.98
N PRO A 190 15.53 23.50 -2.26
CA PRO A 190 14.45 24.42 -2.62
C PRO A 190 14.73 25.19 -3.92
N GLY A 191 15.99 25.23 -4.40
CA GLY A 191 16.38 25.88 -5.63
C GLY A 191 16.30 25.01 -6.89
N CYS A 192 15.88 23.75 -6.77
CA CYS A 192 15.91 22.79 -7.88
C CYS A 192 14.84 23.00 -8.98
N GLY A 193 13.98 24.03 -8.85
CA GLY A 193 12.95 24.32 -9.85
C GLY A 193 11.86 23.25 -9.96
N LEU A 194 11.54 22.52 -8.88
CA LEU A 194 10.65 21.35 -8.87
C LEU A 194 9.28 21.64 -9.45
N GLN A 195 8.70 22.78 -9.11
CA GLN A 195 7.40 23.23 -9.60
C GLN A 195 7.41 23.39 -11.14
N THR A 196 8.44 24.07 -11.66
CA THR A 196 8.61 24.30 -13.10
C THR A 196 8.81 22.98 -13.86
N LEU A 197 9.63 22.09 -13.30
CA LEU A 197 9.85 20.75 -13.87
C LEU A 197 8.55 19.97 -13.99
N LEU A 198 7.70 19.98 -12.95
CA LEU A 198 6.40 19.32 -12.99
C LEU A 198 5.48 19.95 -14.04
N GLU A 199 5.38 21.29 -14.07
CA GLU A 199 4.53 22.03 -15.03
C GLU A 199 4.94 21.77 -16.47
N GLU A 200 6.24 21.80 -16.80
CA GLU A 200 6.76 21.50 -18.13
C GLU A 200 6.48 20.05 -18.54
N THR A 201 6.66 19.10 -17.60
CA THR A 201 6.38 17.69 -17.86
C THR A 201 4.89 17.45 -18.13
N LEU A 202 4.01 18.11 -17.38
CA LEU A 202 2.57 18.02 -17.58
C LEU A 202 2.11 18.72 -18.89
N PHE A 203 2.78 19.80 -19.30
CA PHE A 203 2.54 20.44 -20.60
C PHE A 203 2.86 19.49 -21.75
N ASP A 204 3.99 18.77 -21.68
CA ASP A 204 4.33 17.74 -22.67
C ASP A 204 3.28 16.63 -22.68
N ALA A 205 2.85 16.14 -21.50
CA ALA A 205 1.83 15.11 -21.37
C ALA A 205 0.45 15.54 -21.93
N LEU A 206 0.07 16.82 -21.78
CA LEU A 206 -1.12 17.41 -22.41
C LEU A 206 -0.98 17.43 -23.93
N SER A 207 0.19 17.80 -24.44
CA SER A 207 0.47 17.87 -25.88
C SER A 207 0.45 16.50 -26.54
N GLU A 208 0.85 15.44 -25.79
CA GLU A 208 0.81 14.05 -26.22
C GLU A 208 -0.57 13.39 -26.04
N GLY A 209 -1.53 14.08 -25.43
CA GLY A 209 -2.88 13.54 -25.15
C GLY A 209 -2.93 12.49 -24.02
N LEU A 210 -1.88 12.36 -23.23
CA LEU A 210 -1.85 11.50 -22.04
C LEU A 210 -2.70 12.10 -20.92
N VAL A 211 -2.74 13.42 -20.82
CA VAL A 211 -3.49 14.21 -19.84
C VAL A 211 -4.53 15.05 -20.57
N SER A 212 -5.74 15.17 -20.03
CA SER A 212 -6.83 15.97 -20.60
C SER A 212 -6.98 17.34 -19.91
N ASP A 213 -6.62 17.42 -18.62
CA ASP A 213 -6.68 18.64 -17.79
C ASP A 213 -5.75 18.47 -16.59
N ALA A 214 -5.24 19.56 -16.02
CA ALA A 214 -4.29 19.52 -14.91
C ALA A 214 -4.49 20.70 -13.94
N ALA A 215 -4.53 20.40 -12.64
CA ALA A 215 -4.50 21.35 -11.55
C ALA A 215 -3.20 21.16 -10.75
N VAL A 216 -2.32 22.15 -10.79
CA VAL A 216 -1.05 22.15 -10.05
C VAL A 216 -1.18 23.04 -8.83
N ALA A 217 -0.92 22.51 -7.63
CA ALA A 217 -1.00 23.26 -6.39
C ALA A 217 0.05 24.38 -6.35
N LYS A 218 -0.38 25.59 -5.99
CA LYS A 218 0.48 26.77 -5.85
C LYS A 218 0.83 27.08 -4.39
N SER A 219 0.31 26.30 -3.46
CA SER A 219 0.54 26.48 -2.02
C SER A 219 0.32 25.17 -1.28
N GLN A 220 0.90 25.05 -0.07
CA GLN A 220 0.68 23.87 0.80
C GLN A 220 -0.81 23.62 1.12
N PRO A 221 -1.66 24.63 1.42
CA PRO A 221 -3.09 24.39 1.60
C PRO A 221 -3.77 23.80 0.36
N GLN A 222 -3.41 24.23 -0.85
CA GLN A 222 -3.93 23.65 -2.08
C GLN A 222 -3.47 22.19 -2.27
N ALA A 223 -2.18 21.91 -2.02
CA ALA A 223 -1.67 20.53 -2.04
C ALA A 223 -2.42 19.64 -1.04
N GLY A 224 -2.61 20.12 0.20
CA GLY A 224 -3.41 19.42 1.20
C GLY A 224 -4.85 19.17 0.78
N SER A 225 -5.48 20.12 0.05
CA SER A 225 -6.83 19.93 -0.50
C SER A 225 -6.88 18.84 -1.58
N LEU A 226 -5.85 18.74 -2.43
CA LEU A 226 -5.74 17.67 -3.43
C LEU A 226 -5.55 16.30 -2.77
N TRP A 227 -4.68 16.22 -1.77
CA TRP A 227 -4.48 15.00 -0.99
C TRP A 227 -5.74 14.57 -0.25
N ALA A 228 -6.48 15.51 0.34
CA ALA A 228 -7.72 15.22 1.04
C ALA A 228 -8.75 14.52 0.13
N LEU A 229 -8.83 14.84 -1.15
CA LEU A 229 -9.70 14.14 -2.11
C LEU A 229 -9.34 12.64 -2.21
N ARG A 230 -8.06 12.32 -2.17
CA ARG A 230 -7.58 10.92 -2.24
C ARG A 230 -7.75 10.19 -0.91
N GLU A 231 -7.37 10.81 0.19
CA GLU A 231 -7.38 10.21 1.52
C GLU A 231 -8.79 9.93 2.03
N GLN A 232 -9.75 10.78 1.67
CA GLN A 232 -11.13 10.66 2.14
C GLN A 232 -11.98 9.66 1.35
N ILE A 233 -11.46 8.99 0.32
CA ILE A 233 -12.21 7.99 -0.45
C ILE A 233 -12.71 6.85 0.47
N ALA A 234 -11.87 6.36 1.38
CA ALA A 234 -12.25 5.27 2.28
C ALA A 234 -13.42 5.68 3.21
N GLU A 235 -13.40 6.91 3.73
CA GLU A 235 -14.48 7.45 4.56
C GLU A 235 -15.74 7.70 3.72
N ALA A 236 -15.62 8.27 2.54
CA ALA A 236 -16.75 8.47 1.62
C ALA A 236 -17.41 7.14 1.25
N GLN A 237 -16.64 6.07 1.02
CA GLN A 237 -17.17 4.72 0.82
C GLN A 237 -17.92 4.20 2.06
N ARG A 238 -17.40 4.46 3.27
CA ARG A 238 -18.06 4.06 4.51
C ARG A 238 -19.42 4.75 4.66
N LEU A 239 -19.50 6.03 4.31
CA LEU A 239 -20.75 6.83 4.34
C LEU A 239 -21.72 6.39 3.25
N GLU A 240 -21.23 5.97 2.09
CA GLU A 240 -22.06 5.43 0.99
C GLU A 240 -22.72 4.10 1.37
N GLY A 241 -22.05 3.26 2.18
CA GLY A 241 -22.62 2.00 2.65
C GLY A 241 -21.72 0.80 2.47
N VAL A 242 -22.34 -0.38 2.29
CA VAL A 242 -21.62 -1.66 2.22
C VAL A 242 -20.82 -1.78 0.92
N SER A 243 -19.60 -2.24 1.05
CA SER A 243 -18.68 -2.51 -0.06
C SER A 243 -17.89 -3.80 0.14
N ILE A 244 -17.58 -4.50 -0.95
CA ILE A 244 -16.61 -5.60 -0.97
C ILE A 244 -15.27 -4.98 -1.37
N LYS A 245 -14.24 -5.17 -0.54
CA LYS A 245 -12.95 -4.47 -0.68
C LYS A 245 -11.85 -5.44 -1.06
N HIS A 246 -11.06 -5.04 -2.04
CA HIS A 246 -9.86 -5.76 -2.44
C HIS A 246 -8.66 -4.81 -2.34
N ASP A 247 -7.61 -5.29 -1.70
CA ASP A 247 -6.29 -4.69 -1.64
C ASP A 247 -5.34 -5.62 -2.38
N ILE A 248 -5.10 -5.32 -3.65
CA ILE A 248 -4.43 -6.21 -4.61
C ILE A 248 -3.28 -5.50 -5.30
N SER A 249 -2.32 -6.25 -5.79
CA SER A 249 -1.27 -5.69 -6.64
C SER A 249 -1.00 -6.55 -7.87
N VAL A 250 -0.58 -5.88 -8.95
CA VAL A 250 -0.10 -6.50 -10.19
C VAL A 250 1.12 -5.73 -10.70
N PRO A 251 1.93 -6.29 -11.60
CA PRO A 251 2.91 -5.49 -12.33
C PRO A 251 2.26 -4.25 -12.92
N VAL A 252 2.92 -3.10 -12.84
CA VAL A 252 2.35 -1.78 -13.19
C VAL A 252 1.78 -1.75 -14.60
N ASP A 253 2.46 -2.39 -15.55
CA ASP A 253 2.02 -2.51 -16.95
C ASP A 253 0.76 -3.37 -17.14
N ARG A 254 0.39 -4.17 -16.12
CA ARG A 254 -0.80 -5.03 -16.11
C ARG A 254 -2.02 -4.36 -15.50
N ILE A 255 -1.88 -3.19 -14.90
CA ILE A 255 -3.01 -2.47 -14.27
C ILE A 255 -4.18 -2.22 -15.24
N PRO A 256 -3.97 -1.74 -16.48
CA PRO A 256 -5.07 -1.55 -17.42
C PRO A 256 -5.80 -2.85 -17.74
N GLU A 257 -5.08 -3.95 -17.94
CA GLU A 257 -5.64 -5.27 -18.22
C GLU A 257 -6.43 -5.83 -17.01
N LEU A 258 -5.90 -5.65 -15.79
CA LEU A 258 -6.60 -6.03 -14.56
C LEU A 258 -7.96 -5.33 -14.47
N ILE A 259 -7.97 -4.01 -14.61
CA ILE A 259 -9.20 -3.20 -14.48
C ILE A 259 -10.23 -3.62 -15.54
N ASP A 260 -9.82 -3.77 -16.80
CA ASP A 260 -10.71 -4.16 -17.89
C ASP A 260 -11.30 -5.56 -17.67
N ARG A 261 -10.44 -6.58 -17.44
CA ARG A 261 -10.86 -7.97 -17.29
C ARG A 261 -11.74 -8.18 -16.06
N ALA A 262 -11.33 -7.64 -14.90
CA ALA A 262 -12.10 -7.80 -13.68
C ALA A 262 -13.45 -7.08 -13.76
N THR A 263 -13.49 -5.85 -14.30
CA THR A 263 -14.74 -5.10 -14.48
C THR A 263 -15.70 -5.84 -15.41
N THR A 264 -15.21 -6.31 -16.57
CA THR A 264 -16.04 -7.05 -17.54
C THR A 264 -16.66 -8.31 -16.93
N GLN A 265 -15.88 -9.08 -16.15
CA GLN A 265 -16.40 -10.28 -15.50
C GLN A 265 -17.41 -9.96 -14.40
N LEU A 266 -17.16 -8.89 -13.63
CA LEU A 266 -18.06 -8.46 -12.55
C LEU A 266 -19.38 -7.91 -13.08
N GLU A 267 -19.35 -7.08 -14.11
CA GLU A 267 -20.56 -6.55 -14.75
C GLU A 267 -21.46 -7.66 -15.32
N LYS A 268 -20.82 -8.71 -15.89
CA LYS A 268 -21.55 -9.86 -16.41
C LYS A 268 -22.25 -10.66 -15.32
N ASN A 269 -21.60 -10.86 -14.16
CA ASN A 269 -22.11 -11.70 -13.07
C ASN A 269 -22.95 -10.91 -12.05
N TYR A 270 -22.66 -9.62 -11.89
CA TYR A 270 -23.30 -8.71 -10.91
C TYR A 270 -23.72 -7.41 -11.59
N PRO A 271 -24.76 -7.43 -12.45
CA PRO A 271 -25.22 -6.24 -13.17
C PRO A 271 -25.57 -5.09 -12.23
N GLY A 272 -25.04 -3.90 -12.51
CA GLY A 272 -25.26 -2.69 -11.69
C GLY A 272 -24.32 -2.54 -10.49
N VAL A 273 -23.35 -3.45 -10.30
CA VAL A 273 -22.27 -3.22 -9.32
C VAL A 273 -21.46 -1.99 -9.73
N ARG A 274 -21.07 -1.18 -8.73
CA ARG A 274 -20.29 0.05 -8.98
C ARG A 274 -18.85 -0.16 -8.57
N LEU A 275 -17.93 -0.01 -9.52
CA LEU A 275 -16.50 -0.07 -9.26
C LEU A 275 -16.01 1.22 -8.62
N ILE A 276 -15.40 1.11 -7.44
CA ILE A 276 -14.70 2.19 -6.73
C ILE A 276 -13.21 1.81 -6.69
N CYS A 277 -12.50 2.16 -7.77
CA CYS A 277 -11.10 1.83 -7.95
C CYS A 277 -10.21 3.04 -7.68
N PHE A 278 -9.20 2.86 -6.85
CA PHE A 278 -8.18 3.86 -6.56
C PHE A 278 -6.94 3.16 -5.98
N GLY A 279 -5.79 3.83 -5.95
CA GLY A 279 -4.61 3.24 -5.30
C GLY A 279 -3.28 3.71 -5.84
N HIS A 280 -2.23 3.10 -5.32
CA HIS A 280 -0.82 3.42 -5.54
C HIS A 280 -0.33 2.80 -6.87
N VAL A 281 -0.75 3.38 -7.99
CA VAL A 281 -0.42 2.84 -9.33
C VAL A 281 1.10 2.83 -9.57
N GLY A 282 1.82 3.71 -8.87
CA GLY A 282 3.27 3.80 -8.97
C GLY A 282 4.02 2.52 -8.62
N ASP A 283 3.46 1.69 -7.74
CA ASP A 283 3.99 0.41 -7.27
C ASP A 283 3.09 -0.80 -7.57
N GLY A 284 2.00 -0.59 -8.28
CA GLY A 284 1.12 -1.65 -8.75
C GLY A 284 -0.04 -2.00 -7.82
N ASN A 285 -0.18 -1.32 -6.67
CA ASN A 285 -1.26 -1.58 -5.72
C ASN A 285 -2.55 -0.84 -6.08
N LEU A 286 -3.66 -1.56 -6.05
CA LEU A 286 -5.00 -1.03 -6.23
C LEU A 286 -5.96 -1.47 -5.12
N HIS A 287 -6.73 -0.52 -4.61
CA HIS A 287 -7.96 -0.76 -3.88
C HIS A 287 -9.08 -0.90 -4.92
N PHE A 288 -9.37 -2.15 -5.27
CA PHE A 288 -10.37 -2.50 -6.27
C PHE A 288 -11.67 -2.86 -5.57
N ASN A 289 -12.43 -1.84 -5.15
CA ASN A 289 -13.59 -2.00 -4.30
C ASN A 289 -14.89 -1.97 -5.10
N LEU A 290 -15.89 -2.68 -4.61
CA LEU A 290 -17.21 -2.75 -5.21
C LEU A 290 -18.24 -2.23 -4.23
N SER A 291 -19.01 -1.23 -4.63
CA SER A 291 -20.23 -0.82 -3.92
C SER A 291 -21.42 -1.59 -4.45
N LYS A 292 -22.36 -1.92 -3.54
CA LYS A 292 -23.54 -2.70 -3.92
C LYS A 292 -24.38 -1.98 -4.97
N PRO A 293 -25.08 -2.74 -5.84
CA PRO A 293 -26.13 -2.18 -6.68
C PRO A 293 -27.24 -1.55 -5.83
N ASP A 294 -27.84 -0.44 -6.30
CA ASP A 294 -28.82 0.32 -5.53
C ASP A 294 -30.03 -0.51 -5.06
N ARG A 295 -30.43 -1.49 -5.84
CA ARG A 295 -31.58 -2.36 -5.56
C ARG A 295 -31.27 -3.61 -4.72
N SER A 296 -30.01 -3.87 -4.41
CA SER A 296 -29.60 -5.03 -3.64
C SER A 296 -29.71 -4.76 -2.13
N SER A 297 -30.10 -5.76 -1.34
CA SER A 297 -29.97 -5.67 0.11
C SER A 297 -28.50 -5.79 0.52
N ASN A 298 -28.16 -5.25 1.72
CA ASN A 298 -26.79 -5.36 2.24
C ASN A 298 -26.40 -6.81 2.47
N ASP A 299 -27.32 -7.60 3.05
CA ASP A 299 -27.06 -9.02 3.40
C ASP A 299 -26.85 -9.88 2.15
N ASP A 300 -27.62 -9.66 1.09
CA ASP A 300 -27.45 -10.35 -0.17
C ASP A 300 -26.09 -10.04 -0.79
N PHE A 301 -25.72 -8.77 -0.81
CA PHE A 301 -24.44 -8.35 -1.38
C PHE A 301 -23.22 -8.90 -0.60
N VAL A 302 -23.29 -8.87 0.75
CA VAL A 302 -22.21 -9.42 1.61
C VAL A 302 -22.06 -10.94 1.42
N ARG A 303 -23.16 -11.66 1.21
CA ARG A 303 -23.10 -13.12 0.94
C ARG A 303 -22.33 -13.46 -0.33
N GLU A 304 -22.29 -12.58 -1.31
CA GLU A 304 -21.54 -12.74 -2.55
C GLU A 304 -20.03 -12.49 -2.42
N THR A 305 -19.54 -12.04 -1.24
CA THR A 305 -18.13 -11.66 -1.04
C THR A 305 -17.15 -12.72 -1.53
N ALA A 306 -17.37 -13.99 -1.18
CA ALA A 306 -16.46 -15.08 -1.58
C ALA A 306 -16.44 -15.29 -3.11
N ALA A 307 -17.60 -15.22 -3.77
CA ALA A 307 -17.70 -15.37 -5.22
C ALA A 307 -17.08 -14.16 -5.96
N VAL A 308 -17.32 -12.97 -5.47
CA VAL A 308 -16.72 -11.73 -5.99
C VAL A 308 -15.20 -11.74 -5.82
N ASN A 309 -14.71 -12.12 -4.61
CA ASN A 309 -13.27 -12.26 -4.36
C ASN A 309 -12.63 -13.24 -5.36
N ARG A 310 -13.28 -14.38 -5.61
CA ARG A 310 -12.77 -15.38 -6.56
C ARG A 310 -12.58 -14.79 -7.96
N ILE A 311 -13.55 -14.03 -8.47
CA ILE A 311 -13.46 -13.39 -9.78
C ILE A 311 -12.27 -12.43 -9.84
N VAL A 312 -12.12 -11.57 -8.84
CA VAL A 312 -11.04 -10.57 -8.81
C VAL A 312 -9.68 -11.25 -8.63
N HIS A 313 -9.56 -12.15 -7.65
CA HIS A 313 -8.30 -12.82 -7.34
C HIS A 313 -7.82 -13.72 -8.48
N ASP A 314 -8.72 -14.43 -9.19
CA ASP A 314 -8.36 -15.22 -10.37
C ASP A 314 -7.72 -14.33 -11.47
N VAL A 315 -8.27 -13.16 -11.72
CA VAL A 315 -7.67 -12.22 -12.68
C VAL A 315 -6.31 -11.73 -12.19
N VAL A 316 -6.19 -11.36 -10.91
CA VAL A 316 -4.93 -10.90 -10.28
C VAL A 316 -3.84 -11.96 -10.43
N MET A 317 -4.13 -13.20 -10.06
CA MET A 317 -3.15 -14.29 -10.11
C MET A 317 -2.75 -14.63 -11.54
N ASN A 318 -3.69 -14.61 -12.49
CA ASN A 318 -3.40 -14.80 -13.91
C ASN A 318 -2.50 -13.72 -14.50
N LEU A 319 -2.43 -12.55 -13.87
CA LEU A 319 -1.55 -11.44 -14.24
C LEU A 319 -0.24 -11.41 -13.44
N GLY A 320 0.04 -12.43 -12.63
CA GLY A 320 1.24 -12.53 -11.79
C GLY A 320 1.23 -11.58 -10.59
N GLY A 321 0.03 -11.27 -10.08
CA GLY A 321 -0.17 -10.34 -8.98
C GLY A 321 -0.26 -11.00 -7.59
N SER A 322 -0.71 -10.21 -6.61
CA SER A 322 -0.94 -10.61 -5.22
C SER A 322 -2.36 -10.26 -4.76
N ILE A 323 -2.97 -11.16 -4.01
CA ILE A 323 -4.29 -10.98 -3.40
C ILE A 323 -4.27 -10.12 -2.13
N SER A 324 -3.10 -9.69 -1.69
CA SER A 324 -2.91 -8.79 -0.56
C SER A 324 -1.65 -7.97 -0.76
N ALA A 325 -1.82 -6.69 -1.08
CA ALA A 325 -0.72 -5.76 -1.32
C ALA A 325 -0.13 -5.21 -0.01
N GLU A 326 -1.00 -4.73 0.89
CA GLU A 326 -0.62 -4.05 2.13
C GLU A 326 -1.22 -4.68 3.40
N HIS A 327 -2.47 -5.19 3.33
CA HIS A 327 -3.25 -5.58 4.53
C HIS A 327 -2.80 -6.89 5.18
N GLY A 328 -1.97 -7.68 4.51
CA GLY A 328 -1.61 -9.02 4.95
C GLY A 328 -2.74 -10.05 4.74
N ILE A 329 -2.53 -11.24 5.25
CA ILE A 329 -3.46 -12.37 5.18
C ILE A 329 -4.40 -12.40 6.40
N GLY A 330 -3.83 -12.18 7.58
CA GLY A 330 -4.59 -12.23 8.84
C GLY A 330 -5.33 -13.54 9.02
N GLN A 331 -6.59 -13.45 9.47
CA GLN A 331 -7.53 -14.56 9.57
C GLN A 331 -8.44 -14.69 8.35
N LEU A 332 -8.72 -13.56 7.69
CA LEU A 332 -9.79 -13.48 6.68
C LEU A 332 -9.40 -14.05 5.33
N LYS A 333 -8.10 -14.08 5.01
CA LYS A 333 -7.60 -14.53 3.70
C LYS A 333 -6.82 -15.85 3.76
N VAL A 334 -6.92 -16.62 4.86
CA VAL A 334 -6.17 -17.89 5.02
C VAL A 334 -6.57 -18.92 3.97
N ASP A 335 -7.87 -19.04 3.69
CA ASP A 335 -8.39 -19.95 2.65
C ASP A 335 -7.94 -19.50 1.25
N GLU A 336 -7.97 -18.16 1.00
CA GLU A 336 -7.48 -17.58 -0.25
C GLU A 336 -5.97 -17.82 -0.43
N LEU A 337 -5.17 -17.63 0.63
CA LEU A 337 -3.74 -17.94 0.60
C LEU A 337 -3.49 -19.40 0.23
N SER A 338 -4.21 -20.33 0.88
CA SER A 338 -4.09 -21.76 0.64
C SER A 338 -4.48 -22.17 -0.78
N HIS A 339 -5.37 -21.40 -1.42
CA HIS A 339 -5.82 -21.67 -2.77
C HIS A 339 -4.85 -21.12 -3.84
N TYR A 340 -4.30 -19.91 -3.61
CA TYR A 340 -3.54 -19.19 -4.64
C TYR A 340 -2.01 -19.31 -4.50
N LYS A 341 -1.52 -19.56 -3.29
CA LYS A 341 -0.08 -19.63 -3.04
C LYS A 341 0.53 -20.88 -3.62
N ASP A 342 1.71 -20.78 -4.21
CA ASP A 342 2.46 -21.94 -4.69
C ASP A 342 2.65 -22.98 -3.57
N PRO A 343 2.42 -24.27 -3.82
CA PRO A 343 2.52 -25.32 -2.80
C PRO A 343 3.90 -25.40 -2.13
N LEU A 344 4.99 -25.18 -2.88
CA LEU A 344 6.35 -25.20 -2.34
C LEU A 344 6.59 -23.98 -1.44
N GLU A 345 6.09 -22.80 -1.81
CA GLU A 345 6.16 -21.64 -0.94
C GLU A 345 5.41 -21.85 0.38
N LEU A 346 4.22 -22.46 0.34
CA LEU A 346 3.47 -22.81 1.55
C LEU A 346 4.23 -23.80 2.43
N GLU A 347 4.88 -24.81 1.83
CA GLU A 347 5.71 -25.78 2.54
C GLU A 347 6.89 -25.09 3.24
N LEU A 348 7.61 -24.21 2.55
CA LEU A 348 8.74 -23.46 3.10
C LEU A 348 8.28 -22.54 4.24
N MET A 349 7.15 -21.83 4.08
CA MET A 349 6.57 -21.00 5.12
C MET A 349 6.19 -21.83 6.38
N ARG A 350 5.57 -23.01 6.20
CA ARG A 350 5.23 -23.92 7.30
C ARG A 350 6.50 -24.46 7.98
N SER A 351 7.52 -24.81 7.21
CA SER A 351 8.80 -25.30 7.73
C SER A 351 9.47 -24.23 8.59
N LEU A 352 9.48 -22.98 8.17
CA LEU A 352 9.99 -21.86 8.94
C LEU A 352 9.18 -21.64 10.23
N LYS A 353 7.85 -21.65 10.13
CA LYS A 353 6.96 -21.55 11.29
C LYS A 353 7.25 -22.65 12.31
N HIS A 354 7.34 -23.89 11.88
CA HIS A 354 7.60 -25.04 12.76
C HIS A 354 9.00 -24.96 13.41
N ALA A 355 10.02 -24.57 12.63
CA ALA A 355 11.38 -24.44 13.16
C ALA A 355 11.51 -23.39 14.27
N LEU A 356 10.77 -22.29 14.18
CA LEU A 356 10.79 -21.20 15.17
C LEU A 356 9.76 -21.39 16.29
N ASP A 357 8.57 -21.84 15.95
CA ASP A 357 7.42 -21.97 16.87
C ASP A 357 6.76 -23.36 16.77
N PRO A 358 7.46 -24.41 17.22
CA PRO A 358 6.95 -25.79 17.14
C PRO A 358 5.70 -26.02 18.00
N MET A 359 5.46 -25.17 18.99
CA MET A 359 4.28 -25.25 19.88
C MET A 359 3.08 -24.46 19.34
N GLY A 360 3.23 -23.68 18.25
CA GLY A 360 2.15 -22.88 17.67
C GLY A 360 1.65 -21.75 18.59
N LEU A 361 2.52 -21.18 19.41
CA LEU A 361 2.16 -20.14 20.40
C LEU A 361 1.95 -18.77 19.79
N MET A 362 2.70 -18.47 18.71
CA MET A 362 2.74 -17.14 18.10
C MET A 362 1.57 -16.93 17.13
N ASN A 363 0.72 -15.98 17.50
CA ASN A 363 -0.42 -15.48 16.74
C ASN A 363 -1.22 -16.58 16.00
N PRO A 364 -1.81 -17.55 16.71
CA PRO A 364 -2.47 -18.70 16.11
C PRO A 364 -3.67 -18.28 15.23
N GLY A 365 -3.90 -19.02 14.14
CA GLY A 365 -4.99 -18.75 13.20
C GLY A 365 -4.75 -17.58 12.25
N LYS A 366 -3.53 -17.05 12.20
CA LYS A 366 -3.09 -16.07 11.20
C LYS A 366 -2.15 -16.73 10.20
N ILE A 367 -2.27 -16.37 8.93
CA ILE A 367 -1.53 -16.94 7.80
C ILE A 367 -1.87 -18.43 7.57
N PHE A 368 -1.92 -19.23 8.63
CA PHE A 368 -2.25 -20.65 8.57
C PHE A 368 -3.49 -21.00 9.40
N LEU A 369 -4.27 -21.98 8.96
CA LEU A 369 -5.41 -22.51 9.71
C LEU A 369 -4.91 -23.28 10.94
N GLY A 370 -5.47 -22.97 12.11
CA GLY A 370 -5.25 -23.70 13.36
C GLY A 370 -3.88 -23.48 13.99
N SER A 371 -3.64 -24.22 15.11
CA SER A 371 -2.35 -24.29 15.80
C SER A 371 -1.37 -25.30 15.17
N ASP A 372 -1.88 -26.13 14.25
CA ASP A 372 -1.07 -27.12 13.52
C ASP A 372 -0.58 -26.55 12.19
N PRO A 373 0.69 -26.12 12.10
CA PRO A 373 1.25 -25.57 10.87
C PRO A 373 1.33 -26.60 9.73
N TRP A 374 1.13 -27.88 10.03
CA TRP A 374 1.14 -28.96 9.04
C TRP A 374 -0.26 -29.37 8.57
N GLY A 375 -1.35 -28.83 9.17
CA GLY A 375 -2.72 -29.18 8.77
C GLY A 375 -3.03 -30.68 8.88
N GLY A 376 -2.45 -31.37 9.90
CA GLY A 376 -2.55 -32.81 10.09
C GLY A 376 -1.64 -33.67 9.19
N GLN A 377 -0.78 -33.05 8.39
CA GLN A 377 0.22 -33.77 7.60
C GLN A 377 1.50 -33.99 8.42
N THR A 378 2.14 -35.13 8.24
CA THR A 378 3.44 -35.42 8.88
C THR A 378 4.50 -34.49 8.31
N PRO A 379 5.32 -33.80 9.14
CA PRO A 379 6.39 -32.97 8.64
C PRO A 379 7.34 -33.77 7.73
N PRO A 380 7.90 -33.16 6.69
CA PRO A 380 8.91 -33.82 5.88
C PRO A 380 10.07 -34.28 6.79
N ARG A 381 10.50 -35.52 6.66
CA ARG A 381 11.68 -36.02 7.38
C ARG A 381 12.90 -35.30 6.82
N VAL A 382 13.54 -34.50 7.66
CA VAL A 382 14.85 -33.89 7.38
C VAL A 382 15.92 -34.99 7.30
#